data_1344dbbde1573c55f4a166de59d26faa
#
_entry.id   1344dbbde1573c55f4a166de59d26faa
#
_cell.length_a   1.000
_cell.length_b   1.000
_cell.length_c   1.000
_cell.angle_alpha   90.00
_cell.angle_beta   90.00
_cell.angle_gamma   90.00
#
_symmetry.space_group_name_H-M   'P 1'
#
loop_
_entity.id
_entity.type
_entity.pdbx_description
1 polymer ?
#
loop_
_entity_poly.entity_id
_entity_poly.type
_entity_poly.pdbx_seq_one_letter_code
_entity_poly.pdbx_strand_id
1 'polypeptide(L)' 'MDYRSYEKRLDYVLELINKNRFRSVDEAAIRFGCSSRTVKRMLNHLRDRGHDIQYDRLEKKYFIKEKE' A
#
# COMPACT_ATOMS: atom_id res chain seq x y z
N MET A 1 -0.22 15.34 10.46
CA MET A 1 0.30 13.95 10.63
C MET A 1 1.80 14.04 10.89
N ASP A 2 2.25 13.39 11.95
CA ASP A 2 3.66 13.30 12.27
C ASP A 2 4.39 12.43 11.24
N TYR A 3 5.64 12.79 10.91
CA TYR A 3 6.47 12.04 9.98
C TYR A 3 6.62 10.58 10.40
N ARG A 4 6.81 10.33 11.69
CA ARG A 4 6.94 8.95 12.21
C ARG A 4 5.68 8.12 11.98
N SER A 5 4.50 8.74 12.13
CA SER A 5 3.23 8.05 11.90
C SER A 5 3.08 7.68 10.43
N TYR A 6 3.53 8.56 9.53
CA TYR A 6 3.46 8.31 8.10
C TYR A 6 4.37 7.12 7.71
N GLU A 7 5.60 7.09 8.23
CA GLU A 7 6.54 6.00 7.97
C GLU A 7 6.00 4.66 8.48
N LYS A 8 5.42 4.63 9.67
CA LYS A 8 4.80 3.43 10.22
C LYS A 8 3.64 2.93 9.34
N ARG A 9 2.86 3.85 8.79
CA ARG A 9 1.78 3.50 7.89
C ARG A 9 2.29 2.89 6.59
N LEU A 10 3.38 3.43 6.04
CA LEU A 10 4.01 2.86 4.86
C LEU A 10 4.46 1.42 5.12
N ASP A 11 5.11 1.19 6.25
CA ASP A 11 5.55 -0.16 6.64
C ASP A 11 4.35 -1.11 6.80
N TYR A 12 3.27 -0.60 7.38
CA TYR A 12 2.05 -1.39 7.57
C TYR A 12 1.41 -1.74 6.22
N VAL A 13 1.40 -0.80 5.29
CA VAL A 13 0.88 -1.05 3.93
C VAL A 13 1.70 -2.14 3.25
N LEU A 14 3.04 -2.07 3.34
CA LEU A 14 3.91 -3.11 2.80
C LEU A 14 3.60 -4.47 3.40
N GLU A 15 3.42 -4.54 4.69
CA GLU A 15 3.09 -5.79 5.39
C GLU A 15 1.77 -6.36 4.88
N LEU A 16 0.74 -5.53 4.74
CA LEU A 16 -0.55 -5.97 4.22
C LEU A 16 -0.43 -6.52 2.80
N ILE A 17 0.36 -5.85 1.96
CA ILE A 17 0.57 -6.30 0.58
C ILE A 17 1.30 -7.66 0.58
N ASN A 18 2.34 -7.81 1.38
CA ASN A 18 3.11 -9.04 1.48
C ASN A 18 2.27 -10.23 1.99
N LYS A 19 1.31 -9.93 2.86
CA LYS A 19 0.41 -10.96 3.41
C LYS A 19 -0.82 -11.19 2.55
N ASN A 20 -0.90 -10.57 1.37
CA ASN A 20 -2.03 -10.66 0.46
C ASN A 20 -3.35 -10.17 1.09
N ARG A 21 -3.26 -9.17 1.96
CA ARG A 21 -4.43 -8.59 2.64
C ARG A 21 -4.82 -7.22 2.13
N PHE A 22 -4.07 -6.67 1.20
CA PHE A 22 -4.34 -5.35 0.63
C PHE A 22 -5.14 -5.51 -0.66
N ARG A 23 -6.46 -5.39 -0.57
CA ARG A 23 -7.36 -5.62 -1.70
C ARG A 23 -7.65 -4.38 -2.50
N SER A 24 -7.96 -3.28 -1.85
CA SER A 24 -8.30 -2.04 -2.55
C SER A 24 -7.81 -0.82 -1.80
N VAL A 25 -7.62 0.26 -2.55
CA VAL A 25 -7.25 1.55 -1.98
C VAL A 25 -8.37 2.09 -1.08
N ASP A 26 -9.63 1.92 -1.50
CA ASP A 26 -10.77 2.41 -0.75
C ASP A 26 -10.91 1.70 0.60
N GLU A 27 -10.73 0.39 0.61
CA GLU A 27 -10.79 -0.39 1.83
C GLU A 27 -9.67 0.02 2.79
N ALA A 28 -8.46 0.20 2.27
CA ALA A 28 -7.34 0.65 3.07
C ALA A 28 -7.58 2.05 3.64
N ALA A 29 -8.18 2.95 2.84
CA ALA A 29 -8.50 4.31 3.29
C ALA A 29 -9.45 4.28 4.49
N ILE A 30 -10.46 3.44 4.45
CA ILE A 30 -11.38 3.27 5.57
C ILE A 30 -10.64 2.76 6.80
N ARG A 31 -9.80 1.77 6.62
CA ARG A 31 -9.02 1.17 7.72
C ARG A 31 -8.10 2.17 8.39
N PHE A 32 -7.47 3.05 7.60
CA PHE A 32 -6.53 4.04 8.11
C PHE A 32 -7.20 5.36 8.53
N GLY A 33 -8.49 5.52 8.26
CA GLY A 33 -9.20 6.75 8.57
C GLY A 33 -8.73 7.93 7.73
N CYS A 34 -8.39 7.69 6.46
CA CYS A 34 -7.95 8.72 5.54
C CYS A 34 -8.64 8.57 4.18
N SER A 35 -8.32 9.46 3.23
CA SER A 35 -8.88 9.37 1.88
C SER A 35 -8.13 8.36 1.03
N SER A 36 -8.79 7.85 0.00
CA SER A 36 -8.16 6.95 -0.97
C SER A 36 -7.00 7.63 -1.70
N ARG A 37 -7.07 8.95 -1.88
CA ARG A 37 -5.99 9.74 -2.47
C ARG A 37 -4.71 9.62 -1.62
N THR A 38 -4.84 9.68 -0.30
CA THR A 38 -3.71 9.53 0.61
C THR A 38 -3.09 8.13 0.49
N VAL A 39 -3.93 7.11 0.39
CA VAL A 39 -3.44 5.73 0.21
C VAL A 39 -2.69 5.58 -1.12
N LYS A 40 -3.20 6.17 -2.20
CA LYS A 40 -2.51 6.17 -3.49
C LYS A 40 -1.13 6.83 -3.40
N ARG A 41 -1.03 7.92 -2.65
CA ARG A 41 0.26 8.58 -2.40
C ARG A 41 1.22 7.66 -1.67
N MET A 42 0.73 6.93 -0.67
CA MET A 42 1.54 5.96 0.06
C MET A 42 2.10 4.90 -0.88
N LEU A 43 1.27 4.38 -1.77
CA LEU A 43 1.72 3.39 -2.76
C LEU A 43 2.79 3.97 -3.68
N ASN A 44 2.63 5.21 -4.14
CA ASN A 44 3.63 5.88 -4.97
C ASN A 44 4.95 6.07 -4.23
N HIS A 45 4.90 6.45 -2.96
CA HIS A 45 6.11 6.57 -2.13
C HIS A 45 6.85 5.25 -2.01
N LEU A 46 6.12 4.15 -1.83
CA LEU A 46 6.72 2.82 -1.76
C LEU A 46 7.35 2.42 -3.09
N ARG A 47 6.70 2.75 -4.21
CA ARG A 47 7.28 2.52 -5.54
C ARG A 47 8.58 3.31 -5.73
N ASP A 48 8.61 4.56 -5.27
CA ASP A 48 9.80 5.40 -5.34
C ASP A 48 10.95 4.84 -4.52
N ARG A 49 10.65 4.07 -3.47
CA ARG A 49 11.66 3.39 -2.66
C ARG A 49 12.17 2.09 -3.26
N GLY A 50 11.64 1.70 -4.41
CA GLY A 50 12.07 0.51 -5.13
C GLY A 50 11.15 -0.69 -5.01
N HIS A 51 9.98 -0.54 -4.39
CA HIS A 51 8.99 -1.61 -4.31
C HIS A 51 8.12 -1.62 -5.56
N ASP A 52 8.10 -2.71 -6.29
CA ASP A 52 7.32 -2.84 -7.52
C ASP A 52 5.90 -3.29 -7.17
N ILE A 53 5.06 -2.36 -6.78
CA ILE A 53 3.69 -2.63 -6.37
C ILE A 53 2.78 -2.61 -7.59
N GLN A 54 2.10 -3.71 -7.83
CA GLN A 54 1.19 -3.87 -8.95
C GLN A 54 -0.18 -4.34 -8.46
N TYR A 55 -1.18 -4.24 -9.32
CA TYR A 55 -2.53 -4.69 -9.02
C TYR A 55 -2.87 -5.92 -9.86
N ASP A 56 -3.28 -6.99 -9.19
CA ASP A 56 -3.73 -8.22 -9.85
C ASP A 56 -5.25 -8.17 -10.05
N ARG A 57 -5.67 -8.08 -11.30
CA ARG A 57 -7.08 -8.00 -11.64
C ARG A 57 -7.83 -9.31 -11.40
N LEU A 58 -7.15 -10.43 -11.52
CA LEU A 58 -7.75 -11.75 -11.31
C LEU A 58 -8.02 -11.99 -9.83
N GLU A 59 -7.02 -11.71 -8.99
CA GLU A 59 -7.14 -11.87 -7.54
C GLU A 59 -7.76 -10.66 -6.85
N LYS A 60 -7.90 -9.55 -7.56
CA LYS A 60 -8.45 -8.28 -7.08
C LYS A 60 -7.71 -7.79 -5.82
N LYS A 61 -6.38 -7.82 -5.89
CA LYS A 61 -5.53 -7.38 -4.78
C LYS A 61 -4.24 -6.77 -5.30
N TYR A 62 -3.57 -6.01 -4.44
CA TYR A 62 -2.24 -5.48 -4.74
C TYR A 62 -1.18 -6.51 -4.33
N PHE A 63 -0.07 -6.53 -5.06
CA PHE A 63 1.05 -7.39 -4.75
C PHE A 63 2.36 -6.70 -5.11
N ILE A 64 3.46 -7.20 -4.55
CA ILE A 64 4.80 -6.71 -4.87
C ILE A 64 5.45 -7.74 -5.78
N LYS A 65 5.84 -7.29 -6.98
CA LYS A 65 6.55 -8.15 -7.90
C LYS A 65 8.02 -8.22 -7.48
N GLU A 66 8.47 -9.40 -7.12
CA GLU A 66 9.85 -9.59 -6.74
C GLU A 66 10.75 -9.57 -7.97
N LYS A 67 11.87 -8.86 -7.85
CA LYS A 67 12.91 -8.89 -8.87
C LYS A 67 13.83 -10.06 -8.56
N GLU A 68 13.97 -10.92 -9.53
CA GLU A 68 14.97 -11.97 -9.43
C GLU A 68 16.35 -11.42 -9.79
#